data_f249f0b512c1e2aac77b87003aeb7df0
#
_entry.id   f249f0b512c1e2aac77b87003aeb7df0
#
_cell.length_a   1.000
_cell.length_b   1.000
_cell.length_c   1.000
_cell.angle_alpha   90.00
_cell.angle_beta   90.00
_cell.angle_gamma   90.00
#
_symmetry.space_group_name_H-M   'P 1'
#
loop_
_entity.id
_entity.type
_entity.pdbx_description
1 polymer ?
#
loop_
_entity_poly.entity_id
_entity_poly.type
_entity_poly.pdbx_seq_one_letter_code
_entity_poly.pdbx_strand_id
1 'polypeptide(L)'
;MAIYHVSKTGNNKNDGSAASPFLTISRAAKVAMEGDTVIVHEGVYRECVSPEYGARNEMGRITYTAAEGEKVVIKGSEEVSSWVCNGSVWHISVENSVFGALNPYAEEIDGDWMQKPLDHKRHTGTVYLDGEGLIEASTLEELSEGAMKWFAQVLDDTTEIYANFGDKDPNTALTEINVRRSCFYPEKTGIDYITVRGFEMAHAATPWAPPTADQPGLIGTHWSKGWIIEDNIIHDARCSAVSVGKEISTGHNLYNTFRRKAGYVYQLETVFLAKQAGWTKEKIGSHIIRNNVIYNCGQNGIVGHMGGAFSEIYGNEIYNVGTKHEFYGYEIAGIKLHAALDTQIHHNNIHNCTMGTWLDWQAQGVHLYKNVYHHNTKDLWLEVTHGPHLVDNNIFGSTMNLLNAAQGGAYVHNIFFGAIYKYDVLQRSTPYHFPHTTDIKGLSLTYGADDRFYNNIFANTYGEETELWKLGTGMYEGCPDTLEEYLDTVWTKHGKGDVEYYAREKQPVYMSGNYYADGVPAYERDKNSVCTTSAANAKISVEEDGTYLEMDIDACFADVKTQIIDTEKLGMPRITEALFENPDGTPITIDTDILGNKRSSSPTAGAIEGISTGKVRVKIIEK
;
A
#
# COMPACT_ATOMS: atom_id res chain seq x y z
N MET A 1 -6.36 -17.81 -30.02
CA MET A 1 -7.04 -17.55 -28.74
C MET A 1 -7.78 -18.81 -28.34
N ALA A 2 -7.19 -19.57 -27.42
CA ALA A 2 -7.82 -20.76 -26.85
C ALA A 2 -8.54 -20.40 -25.54
N ILE A 3 -9.54 -21.19 -25.18
CA ILE A 3 -10.18 -21.13 -23.87
C ILE A 3 -9.90 -22.47 -23.20
N TYR A 4 -9.17 -22.45 -22.09
CA TYR A 4 -8.91 -23.59 -21.27
C TYR A 4 -9.82 -23.60 -20.05
N HIS A 5 -10.35 -24.77 -19.72
CA HIS A 5 -11.15 -24.99 -18.53
C HIS A 5 -10.37 -25.81 -17.50
N VAL A 6 -10.49 -25.42 -16.25
CA VAL A 6 -9.91 -26.12 -15.09
C VAL A 6 -11.03 -26.48 -14.14
N SER A 7 -11.09 -27.74 -13.71
CA SER A 7 -12.13 -28.22 -12.79
C SER A 7 -11.56 -29.29 -11.84
N LYS A 8 -12.06 -29.35 -10.62
CA LYS A 8 -11.70 -30.39 -9.64
C LYS A 8 -12.08 -31.81 -10.12
N THR A 9 -12.97 -31.93 -11.09
CA THR A 9 -13.32 -33.20 -11.75
C THR A 9 -12.51 -33.46 -13.02
N GLY A 10 -11.57 -32.58 -13.37
CA GLY A 10 -10.73 -32.67 -14.54
C GLY A 10 -9.54 -33.64 -14.41
N ASN A 11 -8.68 -33.64 -15.43
CA ASN A 11 -7.45 -34.42 -15.45
C ASN A 11 -6.37 -33.66 -16.22
N ASN A 12 -5.15 -33.58 -15.69
CA ASN A 12 -4.04 -32.86 -16.33
C ASN A 12 -3.53 -33.52 -17.65
N LYS A 13 -4.02 -34.70 -18.00
CA LYS A 13 -3.78 -35.33 -19.30
C LYS A 13 -4.80 -34.92 -20.37
N ASN A 14 -5.87 -34.24 -19.98
CA ASN A 14 -6.88 -33.72 -20.89
C ASN A 14 -6.32 -32.59 -21.76
N ASP A 15 -7.12 -32.13 -22.73
CA ASP A 15 -6.77 -31.04 -23.63
C ASP A 15 -7.15 -29.65 -23.10
N GLY A 16 -7.86 -29.60 -21.97
CA GLY A 16 -8.33 -28.35 -21.35
C GLY A 16 -9.59 -27.77 -21.94
N SER A 17 -10.27 -28.45 -22.84
CA SER A 17 -11.57 -28.00 -23.34
C SER A 17 -12.66 -28.08 -22.27
N ALA A 18 -13.80 -27.44 -22.46
CA ALA A 18 -14.93 -27.50 -21.52
C ALA A 18 -15.42 -28.92 -21.28
N ALA A 19 -15.33 -29.81 -22.28
CA ALA A 19 -15.72 -31.22 -22.16
C ALA A 19 -14.62 -32.10 -21.52
N SER A 20 -13.38 -31.64 -21.53
CA SER A 20 -12.20 -32.35 -21.00
C SER A 20 -11.26 -31.37 -20.26
N PRO A 21 -11.70 -30.81 -19.11
CA PRO A 21 -10.94 -29.79 -18.39
C PRO A 21 -9.65 -30.32 -17.76
N PHE A 22 -8.69 -29.43 -17.51
CA PHE A 22 -7.54 -29.74 -16.66
C PHE A 22 -7.96 -29.88 -15.20
N LEU A 23 -7.15 -30.57 -14.41
CA LEU A 23 -7.36 -30.71 -12.96
C LEU A 23 -6.83 -29.53 -12.16
N THR A 24 -5.72 -28.91 -12.61
CA THR A 24 -5.01 -27.87 -11.88
C THR A 24 -4.85 -26.61 -12.71
N ILE A 25 -4.86 -25.45 -12.05
CA ILE A 25 -4.59 -24.15 -12.68
C ILE A 25 -3.15 -24.12 -13.20
N SER A 26 -2.21 -24.69 -12.44
CA SER A 26 -0.79 -24.81 -12.83
C SER A 26 -0.60 -25.56 -14.15
N ARG A 27 -1.44 -26.55 -14.46
CA ARG A 27 -1.40 -27.23 -15.77
C ARG A 27 -1.81 -26.29 -16.91
N ALA A 28 -2.87 -25.53 -16.71
CA ALA A 28 -3.29 -24.52 -17.68
C ALA A 28 -2.23 -23.42 -17.85
N ALA A 29 -1.62 -22.96 -16.75
CA ALA A 29 -0.56 -21.96 -16.74
C ALA A 29 0.70 -22.36 -17.54
N LYS A 30 0.96 -23.66 -17.68
CA LYS A 30 2.08 -24.16 -18.49
C LYS A 30 1.79 -24.18 -20.00
N VAL A 31 0.56 -24.02 -20.43
CA VAL A 31 0.17 -24.11 -21.86
C VAL A 31 -0.53 -22.87 -22.40
N ALA A 32 -1.10 -22.05 -21.55
CA ALA A 32 -1.76 -20.80 -21.96
C ALA A 32 -0.74 -19.83 -22.57
N MET A 33 -1.07 -19.29 -23.74
CA MET A 33 -0.23 -18.40 -24.52
C MET A 33 -0.96 -17.07 -24.79
N GLU A 34 -0.28 -16.18 -25.46
CA GLU A 34 -0.79 -14.86 -25.85
C GLU A 34 -2.21 -14.93 -26.44
N GLY A 35 -3.15 -14.22 -25.79
CA GLY A 35 -4.56 -14.15 -26.16
C GLY A 35 -5.45 -15.24 -25.58
N ASP A 36 -4.90 -16.19 -24.84
CA ASP A 36 -5.68 -17.29 -24.26
C ASP A 36 -6.38 -16.88 -22.95
N THR A 37 -7.46 -17.58 -22.63
CA THR A 37 -8.21 -17.46 -21.38
C THR A 37 -8.26 -18.79 -20.65
N VAL A 38 -7.95 -18.77 -19.35
CA VAL A 38 -8.10 -19.89 -18.44
C VAL A 38 -9.31 -19.63 -17.54
N ILE A 39 -10.36 -20.43 -17.69
CA ILE A 39 -11.58 -20.37 -16.88
C ILE A 39 -11.48 -21.49 -15.82
N VAL A 40 -11.49 -21.08 -14.57
CA VAL A 40 -11.38 -21.98 -13.42
C VAL A 40 -12.75 -22.17 -12.77
N HIS A 41 -13.19 -23.41 -12.67
CA HIS A 41 -14.46 -23.79 -12.06
C HIS A 41 -14.35 -23.98 -10.54
N GLU A 42 -15.51 -23.93 -9.89
CA GLU A 42 -15.67 -24.02 -8.44
C GLU A 42 -14.75 -25.05 -7.78
N GLY A 43 -14.13 -24.64 -6.67
CA GLY A 43 -13.35 -25.51 -5.82
C GLY A 43 -12.16 -24.83 -5.14
N VAL A 44 -11.51 -25.60 -4.25
CA VAL A 44 -10.28 -25.18 -3.56
C VAL A 44 -9.08 -25.77 -4.28
N TYR A 45 -8.21 -24.92 -4.78
CA TYR A 45 -6.98 -25.25 -5.49
C TYR A 45 -5.77 -24.96 -4.60
N ARG A 46 -5.10 -26.00 -4.12
CA ARG A 46 -3.94 -25.89 -3.24
C ARG A 46 -2.66 -25.95 -4.07
N GLU A 47 -2.29 -24.81 -4.63
CA GLU A 47 -1.17 -24.72 -5.55
C GLU A 47 -0.59 -23.29 -5.60
N CYS A 48 0.63 -23.16 -6.12
CA CYS A 48 1.19 -21.88 -6.55
C CYS A 48 1.14 -21.83 -8.08
N VAL A 49 0.30 -20.97 -8.62
CA VAL A 49 0.14 -20.82 -10.06
C VAL A 49 1.27 -19.99 -10.61
N SER A 50 2.09 -20.56 -11.50
CA SER A 50 3.19 -19.88 -12.17
C SER A 50 2.96 -19.89 -13.69
N PRO A 51 2.50 -18.78 -14.30
CA PRO A 51 2.40 -18.64 -15.75
C PRO A 51 3.76 -18.86 -16.42
N GLU A 52 3.80 -19.71 -17.44
CA GLU A 52 5.02 -19.94 -18.23
C GLU A 52 5.26 -18.86 -19.26
N TYR A 53 4.19 -18.26 -19.79
CA TYR A 53 4.20 -17.28 -20.86
C TYR A 53 3.44 -16.02 -20.45
N GLY A 54 3.89 -14.88 -20.97
CA GLY A 54 3.19 -13.61 -20.98
C GLY A 54 2.77 -13.22 -22.39
N ALA A 55 2.21 -12.04 -22.54
CA ALA A 55 1.88 -11.46 -23.83
C ALA A 55 2.82 -10.29 -24.17
N ARG A 56 2.90 -9.92 -25.44
CA ARG A 56 3.75 -8.83 -25.93
C ARG A 56 3.16 -7.45 -25.75
N ASN A 57 1.85 -7.37 -25.60
CA ASN A 57 1.10 -6.13 -25.43
C ASN A 57 -0.30 -6.40 -24.85
N GLU A 58 -1.03 -5.34 -24.57
CA GLU A 58 -2.37 -5.40 -23.99
C GLU A 58 -3.41 -6.20 -24.81
N MET A 59 -3.28 -6.18 -26.13
CA MET A 59 -4.23 -6.87 -27.03
C MET A 59 -4.11 -8.40 -26.94
N GLY A 60 -2.91 -8.88 -26.58
CA GLY A 60 -2.61 -10.29 -26.44
C GLY A 60 -2.67 -10.81 -25.00
N ARG A 61 -3.23 -10.07 -24.06
CA ARG A 61 -3.28 -10.40 -22.64
C ARG A 61 -3.77 -11.83 -22.38
N ILE A 62 -3.09 -12.54 -21.48
CA ILE A 62 -3.51 -13.86 -21.00
C ILE A 62 -4.37 -13.65 -19.74
N THR A 63 -5.56 -14.23 -19.74
CA THR A 63 -6.51 -14.04 -18.64
C THR A 63 -6.71 -15.33 -17.84
N TYR A 64 -6.54 -15.27 -16.54
CA TYR A 64 -6.95 -16.28 -15.58
C TYR A 64 -8.17 -15.75 -14.83
N THR A 65 -9.28 -16.45 -14.90
CA THR A 65 -10.55 -15.98 -14.31
C THR A 65 -11.29 -17.13 -13.64
N ALA A 66 -11.92 -16.85 -12.50
CA ALA A 66 -12.97 -17.72 -12.00
C ALA A 66 -14.15 -17.75 -12.98
N ALA A 67 -14.83 -18.89 -13.07
CA ALA A 67 -16.07 -18.99 -13.82
C ALA A 67 -17.16 -18.10 -13.18
N GLU A 68 -17.98 -17.49 -14.00
CA GLU A 68 -19.00 -16.52 -13.53
C GLU A 68 -19.96 -17.16 -12.52
N GLY A 69 -20.07 -16.53 -11.34
CA GLY A 69 -20.95 -16.99 -10.25
C GLY A 69 -20.41 -18.20 -9.46
N GLU A 70 -19.21 -18.69 -9.77
CA GLU A 70 -18.60 -19.83 -9.08
C GLU A 70 -17.54 -19.37 -8.06
N LYS A 71 -17.53 -19.99 -6.87
CA LYS A 71 -16.51 -19.73 -5.85
C LYS A 71 -15.24 -20.53 -6.12
N VAL A 72 -14.16 -19.85 -6.49
CA VAL A 72 -12.85 -20.45 -6.75
C VAL A 72 -11.83 -19.91 -5.75
N VAL A 73 -11.24 -20.83 -4.98
CA VAL A 73 -10.27 -20.47 -3.93
C VAL A 73 -8.90 -21.06 -4.26
N ILE A 74 -7.86 -20.24 -4.24
CA ILE A 74 -6.47 -20.68 -4.38
C ILE A 74 -5.79 -20.53 -3.03
N LYS A 75 -5.23 -21.61 -2.48
CA LYS A 75 -4.61 -21.59 -1.14
C LYS A 75 -3.14 -21.99 -1.15
N GLY A 76 -2.34 -21.24 -0.38
CA GLY A 76 -0.97 -21.59 -0.06
C GLY A 76 -0.83 -22.66 1.02
N SER A 77 -1.94 -23.10 1.63
CA SER A 77 -2.00 -24.09 2.70
C SER A 77 -2.39 -25.47 2.21
N GLU A 78 -2.10 -26.48 3.04
CA GLU A 78 -2.63 -27.85 2.94
C GLU A 78 -3.52 -28.15 4.15
N GLU A 79 -4.52 -29.01 3.94
CA GLU A 79 -5.32 -29.56 5.03
C GLU A 79 -4.51 -30.60 5.81
N VAL A 80 -4.62 -30.55 7.12
CA VAL A 80 -3.99 -31.50 8.01
C VAL A 80 -5.01 -32.09 8.97
N SER A 81 -4.84 -33.36 9.31
CA SER A 81 -5.71 -34.11 10.21
C SER A 81 -4.89 -35.11 11.01
N SER A 82 -5.53 -35.83 11.91
CA SER A 82 -4.86 -36.81 12.78
C SER A 82 -4.01 -36.17 13.87
N TRP A 83 -4.45 -35.01 14.36
CA TRP A 83 -3.88 -34.37 15.53
C TRP A 83 -4.03 -35.25 16.77
N VAL A 84 -2.96 -35.37 17.56
CA VAL A 84 -2.92 -36.14 18.80
C VAL A 84 -3.02 -35.16 19.98
N CYS A 85 -4.02 -35.38 20.83
CA CYS A 85 -4.27 -34.51 21.98
C CYS A 85 -3.40 -34.90 23.18
N ASN A 86 -2.81 -33.89 23.83
CA ASN A 86 -2.14 -34.05 25.13
C ASN A 86 -2.56 -32.85 26.04
N GLY A 87 -3.60 -33.06 26.84
CA GLY A 87 -4.18 -32.00 27.64
C GLY A 87 -4.92 -30.96 26.80
N SER A 88 -4.46 -29.72 26.80
CA SER A 88 -4.99 -28.62 25.95
C SER A 88 -4.19 -28.43 24.67
N VAL A 89 -3.08 -29.15 24.50
CA VAL A 89 -2.18 -29.00 23.36
C VAL A 89 -2.34 -30.18 22.42
N TRP A 90 -2.51 -29.87 21.15
CA TRP A 90 -2.58 -30.82 20.07
C TRP A 90 -1.27 -30.83 19.30
N HIS A 91 -0.89 -31.97 18.78
CA HIS A 91 0.37 -32.20 18.08
C HIS A 91 0.15 -32.98 16.78
N ILE A 92 0.89 -32.58 15.74
CA ILE A 92 0.99 -33.31 14.48
C ILE A 92 2.46 -33.31 14.00
N SER A 93 2.92 -34.43 13.44
CA SER A 93 4.22 -34.52 12.76
C SER A 93 3.99 -34.48 11.25
N VAL A 94 4.67 -33.59 10.56
CA VAL A 94 4.57 -33.37 9.10
C VAL A 94 5.93 -33.65 8.47
N GLU A 95 5.97 -34.53 7.46
CA GLU A 95 7.18 -34.80 6.69
C GLU A 95 7.70 -33.53 5.99
N ASN A 96 8.99 -33.22 6.12
CA ASN A 96 9.58 -32.02 5.51
C ASN A 96 9.47 -31.99 3.98
N SER A 97 9.30 -33.14 3.34
CA SER A 97 9.05 -33.25 1.91
C SER A 97 7.77 -32.53 1.42
N VAL A 98 6.79 -32.33 2.31
CA VAL A 98 5.55 -31.57 2.01
C VAL A 98 5.85 -30.10 1.67
N PHE A 99 6.88 -29.53 2.26
CA PHE A 99 7.26 -28.13 2.07
C PHE A 99 8.13 -27.91 0.82
N GLY A 100 8.65 -28.96 0.20
CA GLY A 100 9.53 -28.84 -0.97
C GLY A 100 10.87 -28.19 -0.61
N ALA A 101 11.27 -27.16 -1.36
CA ALA A 101 12.56 -26.49 -1.15
C ALA A 101 12.55 -25.47 0.00
N LEU A 102 11.38 -25.10 0.50
CA LEU A 102 11.20 -24.07 1.53
C LEU A 102 10.25 -24.56 2.62
N ASN A 103 10.78 -24.73 3.83
CA ASN A 103 9.95 -25.02 4.99
C ASN A 103 9.55 -23.70 5.69
N PRO A 104 8.27 -23.27 5.65
CA PRO A 104 7.83 -22.03 6.29
C PRO A 104 8.03 -21.99 7.80
N TYR A 105 8.11 -23.14 8.45
CA TYR A 105 8.32 -23.27 9.90
C TYR A 105 9.80 -23.16 10.31
N ALA A 106 10.72 -23.23 9.34
CA ALA A 106 12.14 -22.94 9.51
C ALA A 106 12.55 -21.56 8.99
N GLU A 107 11.76 -20.97 8.07
CA GLU A 107 12.05 -19.66 7.50
C GLU A 107 11.67 -18.54 8.48
N GLU A 108 12.68 -17.86 9.03
CA GLU A 108 12.47 -16.73 9.93
C GLU A 108 11.96 -15.51 9.15
N ILE A 109 11.02 -14.77 9.73
CA ILE A 109 10.65 -13.43 9.26
C ILE A 109 11.77 -12.49 9.68
N ASP A 110 12.63 -12.11 8.74
CA ASP A 110 13.76 -11.20 8.95
C ASP A 110 14.06 -10.41 7.68
N GLY A 111 14.67 -9.25 7.83
CA GLY A 111 15.09 -8.43 6.70
C GLY A 111 15.45 -7.01 7.10
N ASP A 112 15.88 -6.23 6.11
CA ASP A 112 16.24 -4.83 6.29
C ASP A 112 15.03 -4.06 6.84
N TRP A 113 15.28 -3.10 7.75
CA TRP A 113 14.30 -2.27 8.46
C TRP A 113 13.29 -3.01 9.35
N MET A 114 13.42 -4.31 9.52
CA MET A 114 12.70 -4.99 10.59
C MET A 114 13.25 -4.54 11.95
N GLN A 115 12.35 -4.20 12.88
CA GLN A 115 12.78 -3.78 14.22
C GLN A 115 13.17 -4.97 15.08
N LYS A 116 14.34 -4.88 15.70
CA LYS A 116 14.86 -5.86 16.66
C LYS A 116 15.20 -5.15 17.98
N PRO A 117 15.17 -5.82 19.13
CA PRO A 117 14.89 -7.22 19.31
C PRO A 117 13.38 -7.52 19.32
N LEU A 118 12.99 -8.61 18.71
CA LEU A 118 11.76 -9.31 19.07
C LEU A 118 12.10 -10.19 20.29
N ASP A 119 11.14 -10.42 21.16
CA ASP A 119 11.27 -11.34 22.31
C ASP A 119 11.59 -12.76 21.87
N HIS A 120 11.20 -13.13 20.66
CA HIS A 120 11.53 -14.40 20.01
C HIS A 120 11.45 -14.26 18.48
N LYS A 121 11.96 -15.28 17.79
CA LYS A 121 11.89 -15.38 16.34
C LYS A 121 10.46 -15.69 15.88
N ARG A 122 10.06 -15.09 14.76
CA ARG A 122 8.82 -15.41 14.07
C ARG A 122 9.13 -16.06 12.74
N HIS A 123 8.26 -16.95 12.30
CA HIS A 123 8.43 -17.72 11.08
C HIS A 123 7.35 -17.38 10.06
N THR A 124 7.61 -17.70 8.79
CA THR A 124 6.60 -17.55 7.73
C THR A 124 5.50 -18.60 7.80
N GLY A 125 5.69 -19.62 8.65
CA GLY A 125 4.68 -20.62 9.01
C GLY A 125 3.45 -20.03 9.71
N THR A 126 2.31 -20.69 9.54
CA THR A 126 1.06 -20.40 10.26
C THR A 126 0.16 -21.64 10.27
N VAL A 127 -0.53 -21.86 11.38
CA VAL A 127 -1.59 -22.85 11.54
C VAL A 127 -2.93 -22.14 11.48
N TYR A 128 -3.91 -22.71 10.80
CA TYR A 128 -5.25 -22.14 10.64
C TYR A 128 -6.31 -23.10 11.19
N LEU A 129 -7.34 -22.53 11.79
CA LEU A 129 -8.53 -23.24 12.25
C LEU A 129 -9.77 -22.57 11.65
N ASP A 130 -10.55 -23.30 10.85
CA ASP A 130 -11.72 -22.79 10.12
C ASP A 130 -11.42 -21.51 9.30
N GLY A 131 -10.19 -21.40 8.77
CA GLY A 131 -9.70 -20.26 7.98
C GLY A 131 -9.02 -19.15 8.80
N GLU A 132 -9.12 -19.16 10.13
CA GLU A 132 -8.48 -18.16 11.00
C GLU A 132 -7.05 -18.58 11.39
N GLY A 133 -6.07 -17.69 11.16
CA GLY A 133 -4.67 -17.94 11.53
C GLY A 133 -4.43 -17.77 13.03
N LEU A 134 -3.84 -18.78 13.65
CA LEU A 134 -3.40 -18.80 15.04
C LEU A 134 -2.14 -17.93 15.21
N ILE A 135 -1.90 -17.46 16.43
CA ILE A 135 -0.71 -16.68 16.82
C ILE A 135 0.46 -17.60 17.12
N GLU A 136 1.65 -17.28 16.62
CA GLU A 136 2.86 -18.02 16.92
C GLU A 136 3.30 -17.81 18.37
N ALA A 137 3.48 -18.87 19.13
CA ALA A 137 4.02 -18.86 20.48
C ALA A 137 5.56 -18.91 20.47
N SER A 138 6.20 -18.35 21.50
CA SER A 138 7.66 -18.38 21.65
C SER A 138 8.16 -19.75 22.12
N THR A 139 7.37 -20.44 22.90
CA THR A 139 7.71 -21.74 23.50
C THR A 139 6.50 -22.67 23.50
N LEU A 140 6.76 -23.96 23.66
CA LEU A 140 5.70 -24.97 23.76
C LEU A 140 4.84 -24.78 25.00
N GLU A 141 5.42 -24.30 26.09
CA GLU A 141 4.75 -24.07 27.37
C GLU A 141 3.65 -23.03 27.26
N GLU A 142 3.86 -21.97 26.47
CA GLU A 142 2.87 -20.91 26.25
C GLU A 142 1.55 -21.42 25.64
N LEU A 143 1.56 -22.56 24.99
CA LEU A 143 0.32 -23.16 24.44
C LEU A 143 -0.63 -23.62 25.53
N SER A 144 -0.10 -23.95 26.71
CA SER A 144 -0.93 -24.35 27.86
C SER A 144 -1.58 -23.16 28.56
N GLU A 145 -1.08 -21.94 28.31
CA GLU A 145 -1.54 -20.69 28.94
C GLU A 145 -2.63 -19.98 28.16
N GLY A 146 -2.83 -20.32 26.88
CA GLY A 146 -3.81 -19.63 26.04
C GLY A 146 -4.15 -20.36 24.75
N ALA A 147 -5.42 -20.25 24.37
CA ALA A 147 -5.94 -20.79 23.11
C ALA A 147 -5.54 -19.96 21.89
N MET A 148 -5.76 -20.53 20.69
CA MET A 148 -5.50 -19.94 19.38
C MET A 148 -4.02 -19.58 19.18
N LYS A 149 -3.13 -20.43 19.69
CA LYS A 149 -1.68 -20.33 19.53
C LYS A 149 -1.11 -21.62 18.92
N TRP A 150 0.02 -21.47 18.24
CA TRP A 150 0.78 -22.59 17.69
C TRP A 150 2.29 -22.42 17.95
N PHE A 151 3.02 -23.51 17.92
CA PHE A 151 4.47 -23.61 18.03
C PHE A 151 4.97 -24.74 17.13
N ALA A 152 6.15 -24.62 16.53
CA ALA A 152 6.74 -25.67 15.75
C ALA A 152 8.20 -25.92 16.10
N GLN A 153 8.64 -27.16 15.91
CA GLN A 153 10.03 -27.57 15.99
C GLN A 153 10.40 -28.32 14.71
N VAL A 154 11.32 -27.78 13.94
CA VAL A 154 11.80 -28.41 12.72
C VAL A 154 12.95 -29.35 13.06
N LEU A 155 12.79 -30.60 12.66
CA LEU A 155 13.78 -31.68 12.78
C LEU A 155 14.34 -32.02 11.39
N ASP A 156 15.28 -32.98 11.32
CA ASP A 156 15.94 -33.34 10.05
C ASP A 156 14.94 -33.81 8.97
N ASP A 157 13.99 -34.66 9.35
CA ASP A 157 13.03 -35.28 8.41
C ASP A 157 11.61 -34.77 8.59
N THR A 158 11.26 -34.23 9.76
CA THR A 158 9.90 -33.83 10.11
C THR A 158 9.84 -32.45 10.72
N THR A 159 8.68 -31.82 10.61
CA THR A 159 8.30 -30.62 11.36
C THR A 159 7.20 -31.00 12.35
N GLU A 160 7.52 -30.86 13.62
CA GLU A 160 6.60 -31.11 14.73
C GLU A 160 5.80 -29.85 15.02
N ILE A 161 4.50 -29.85 14.77
CA ILE A 161 3.61 -28.69 14.95
C ILE A 161 2.70 -28.94 16.14
N TYR A 162 2.68 -28.01 17.06
CA TYR A 162 1.86 -28.00 18.26
C TYR A 162 0.88 -26.84 18.21
N ALA A 163 -0.36 -27.03 18.64
CA ALA A 163 -1.34 -25.95 18.70
C ALA A 163 -2.35 -26.15 19.83
N ASN A 164 -2.88 -25.03 20.33
CA ASN A 164 -4.01 -25.02 21.25
C ASN A 164 -5.20 -24.40 20.52
N PHE A 165 -6.18 -25.22 20.18
CA PHE A 165 -7.39 -24.82 19.45
C PHE A 165 -8.56 -24.43 20.37
N GLY A 166 -8.30 -24.19 21.66
CA GLY A 166 -9.35 -23.96 22.66
C GLY A 166 -10.25 -25.17 22.84
N ASP A 167 -11.53 -24.97 22.77
CA ASP A 167 -12.54 -26.02 22.95
C ASP A 167 -12.86 -26.80 21.66
N LYS A 168 -12.20 -26.48 20.52
CA LYS A 168 -12.45 -27.13 19.24
C LYS A 168 -11.57 -28.38 19.07
N ASP A 169 -12.16 -29.43 18.53
CA ASP A 169 -11.43 -30.63 18.09
C ASP A 169 -10.91 -30.41 16.65
N PRO A 170 -9.57 -30.28 16.45
CA PRO A 170 -8.99 -30.01 15.14
C PRO A 170 -9.18 -31.15 14.13
N ASN A 171 -9.54 -32.36 14.60
CA ASN A 171 -9.83 -33.49 13.72
C ASN A 171 -11.27 -33.46 13.17
N THR A 172 -12.13 -32.60 13.70
CA THR A 172 -13.50 -32.39 13.22
C THR A 172 -13.71 -31.02 12.58
N ALA A 173 -12.85 -30.06 12.91
CA ALA A 173 -12.79 -28.75 12.29
C ALA A 173 -11.83 -28.74 11.09
N LEU A 174 -11.93 -27.73 10.23
CA LEU A 174 -10.97 -27.53 9.14
C LEU A 174 -9.66 -26.96 9.71
N THR A 175 -8.61 -27.80 9.75
CA THR A 175 -7.28 -27.33 10.12
C THR A 175 -6.34 -27.35 8.91
N GLU A 176 -5.56 -26.29 8.77
CA GLU A 176 -4.65 -26.10 7.63
C GLU A 176 -3.29 -25.58 8.13
N ILE A 177 -2.25 -25.86 7.36
CA ILE A 177 -0.90 -25.31 7.54
C ILE A 177 -0.45 -24.69 6.23
N ASN A 178 0.17 -23.51 6.25
CA ASN A 178 0.73 -22.97 5.02
C ASN A 178 2.02 -23.72 4.62
N VAL A 179 2.14 -23.97 3.33
CA VAL A 179 3.27 -24.74 2.77
C VAL A 179 3.87 -24.07 1.54
N ARG A 180 3.24 -22.99 1.00
CA ARG A 180 3.68 -22.28 -0.19
C ARG A 180 3.87 -20.81 0.09
N ARG A 181 4.90 -20.25 -0.53
CA ARG A 181 5.20 -18.82 -0.40
C ARG A 181 4.15 -17.93 -1.04
N SER A 182 3.53 -18.38 -2.13
CA SER A 182 2.56 -17.62 -2.92
C SER A 182 1.44 -18.52 -3.43
N CYS A 183 0.30 -17.91 -3.80
CA CYS A 183 -0.79 -18.55 -4.52
C CYS A 183 -0.69 -18.34 -6.03
N PHE A 184 -0.24 -17.15 -6.46
CA PHE A 184 -0.10 -16.81 -7.88
C PHE A 184 1.15 -15.95 -8.10
N TYR A 185 2.23 -16.55 -8.59
CA TYR A 185 3.52 -15.87 -8.73
C TYR A 185 4.36 -16.53 -9.82
N PRO A 186 4.77 -15.81 -10.89
CA PRO A 186 5.63 -16.38 -11.94
C PRO A 186 7.01 -16.75 -11.39
N GLU A 187 7.56 -17.87 -11.79
CA GLU A 187 8.95 -18.22 -11.49
C GLU A 187 9.96 -17.31 -12.22
N LYS A 188 9.57 -16.80 -13.39
CA LYS A 188 10.41 -15.96 -14.24
C LYS A 188 9.96 -14.51 -14.17
N THR A 189 10.90 -13.59 -14.27
CA THR A 189 10.63 -12.16 -14.53
C THR A 189 10.17 -11.93 -15.96
N GLY A 190 9.52 -10.79 -16.23
CA GLY A 190 9.10 -10.41 -17.58
C GLY A 190 7.94 -11.24 -18.15
N ILE A 191 7.13 -11.84 -17.30
CA ILE A 191 5.87 -12.46 -17.68
C ILE A 191 4.80 -11.36 -17.74
N ASP A 192 4.72 -10.68 -18.87
CA ASP A 192 3.96 -9.45 -19.04
C ASP A 192 2.50 -9.68 -19.42
N TYR A 193 1.66 -8.68 -19.14
CA TYR A 193 0.25 -8.58 -19.59
C TYR A 193 -0.63 -9.77 -19.20
N ILE A 194 -0.59 -10.13 -17.94
CA ILE A 194 -1.48 -11.13 -17.32
C ILE A 194 -2.68 -10.42 -16.67
N THR A 195 -3.86 -11.02 -16.75
CA THR A 195 -5.03 -10.66 -15.93
C THR A 195 -5.36 -11.80 -14.97
N VAL A 196 -5.55 -11.47 -13.69
CA VAL A 196 -6.01 -12.40 -12.64
C VAL A 196 -7.24 -11.82 -11.98
N ARG A 197 -8.39 -12.49 -12.11
CA ARG A 197 -9.64 -11.94 -11.59
C ARG A 197 -10.62 -12.98 -11.04
N GLY A 198 -11.40 -12.53 -10.03
CA GLY A 198 -12.53 -13.29 -9.50
C GLY A 198 -12.16 -14.43 -8.55
N PHE A 199 -10.92 -14.50 -8.08
CA PHE A 199 -10.46 -15.53 -7.15
C PHE A 199 -10.51 -15.07 -5.70
N GLU A 200 -10.77 -16.01 -4.79
CA GLU A 200 -10.35 -15.90 -3.40
C GLU A 200 -8.95 -16.52 -3.26
N MET A 201 -8.00 -15.80 -2.68
CA MET A 201 -6.62 -16.27 -2.50
C MET A 201 -6.17 -16.07 -1.05
N ALA A 202 -5.62 -17.12 -0.40
CA ALA A 202 -5.32 -17.07 1.02
C ALA A 202 -4.17 -17.98 1.47
N HIS A 203 -3.70 -17.75 2.71
CA HIS A 203 -2.83 -18.64 3.48
C HIS A 203 -1.43 -18.82 2.88
N ALA A 204 -0.82 -17.75 2.37
CA ALA A 204 0.53 -17.81 1.82
C ALA A 204 1.61 -17.48 2.87
N ALA A 205 2.71 -18.23 2.83
CA ALA A 205 3.89 -18.06 3.68
C ALA A 205 4.83 -16.97 3.12
N THR A 206 4.33 -15.75 2.93
CA THR A 206 5.11 -14.65 2.34
C THR A 206 6.17 -14.14 3.32
N PRO A 207 7.41 -13.84 2.86
CA PRO A 207 8.48 -13.31 3.70
C PRO A 207 8.32 -11.80 3.93
N TRP A 208 9.12 -11.24 4.84
CA TRP A 208 9.30 -9.80 5.00
C TRP A 208 9.82 -9.17 3.70
N ALA A 209 9.20 -8.08 3.26
CA ALA A 209 9.39 -7.49 1.94
C ALA A 209 9.89 -6.03 2.00
N PRO A 210 11.14 -5.75 2.46
CA PRO A 210 11.71 -4.41 2.42
C PRO A 210 12.15 -4.04 0.99
N PRO A 211 12.40 -2.76 0.67
CA PRO A 211 12.74 -2.32 -0.69
C PRO A 211 14.07 -2.85 -1.22
N THR A 212 14.94 -3.32 -0.34
CA THR A 212 16.26 -3.90 -0.70
C THR A 212 16.23 -5.41 -0.89
N ALA A 213 15.07 -6.05 -0.72
CA ALA A 213 14.92 -7.49 -0.86
C ALA A 213 14.11 -7.86 -2.11
N ASP A 214 14.17 -9.14 -2.47
CA ASP A 214 13.13 -9.76 -3.27
C ASP A 214 11.78 -9.65 -2.53
N GLN A 215 10.74 -9.24 -3.24
CA GLN A 215 9.45 -8.92 -2.64
C GLN A 215 8.32 -9.83 -3.15
N PRO A 216 8.34 -11.15 -2.91
CA PRO A 216 7.22 -11.99 -3.26
C PRO A 216 6.00 -11.68 -2.39
N GLY A 217 4.82 -11.61 -3.02
CA GLY A 217 3.53 -11.52 -2.35
C GLY A 217 2.74 -12.82 -2.44
N LEU A 218 1.57 -12.87 -1.81
CA LEU A 218 0.62 -13.95 -2.01
C LEU A 218 0.22 -14.04 -3.49
N ILE A 219 0.01 -12.90 -4.15
CA ILE A 219 0.02 -12.73 -5.61
C ILE A 219 1.03 -11.65 -5.98
N GLY A 220 1.76 -11.83 -7.09
CA GLY A 220 2.70 -10.82 -7.53
C GLY A 220 3.09 -10.90 -8.99
N THR A 221 3.60 -9.78 -9.49
CA THR A 221 3.92 -9.59 -10.91
C THR A 221 5.34 -10.01 -11.27
N HIS A 222 6.20 -10.19 -10.29
CA HIS A 222 7.59 -10.63 -10.41
C HIS A 222 8.38 -9.86 -11.48
N TRP A 223 8.50 -8.52 -11.30
CA TRP A 223 9.32 -7.67 -12.17
C TRP A 223 8.90 -7.75 -13.64
N SER A 224 7.65 -7.42 -13.91
CA SER A 224 7.03 -7.48 -15.23
C SER A 224 6.23 -6.21 -15.55
N LYS A 225 5.50 -6.21 -16.65
CA LYS A 225 4.71 -5.09 -17.13
C LYS A 225 3.25 -5.44 -17.32
N GLY A 226 2.37 -4.46 -17.03
CA GLY A 226 1.01 -4.40 -17.53
C GLY A 226 0.05 -5.46 -16.98
N TRP A 227 0.23 -5.95 -15.76
CA TRP A 227 -0.73 -6.85 -15.12
C TRP A 227 -2.02 -6.15 -14.73
N ILE A 228 -3.12 -6.90 -14.75
CA ILE A 228 -4.39 -6.51 -14.15
C ILE A 228 -4.72 -7.53 -13.06
N ILE A 229 -4.86 -7.05 -11.82
CA ILE A 229 -5.29 -7.82 -10.65
C ILE A 229 -6.61 -7.19 -10.19
N GLU A 230 -7.73 -7.86 -10.45
CA GLU A 230 -9.04 -7.26 -10.27
C GLU A 230 -10.09 -8.22 -9.71
N ASP A 231 -11.04 -7.66 -8.96
CA ASP A 231 -12.22 -8.38 -8.45
C ASP A 231 -11.86 -9.63 -7.63
N ASN A 232 -10.70 -9.65 -6.94
CA ASN A 232 -10.28 -10.76 -6.11
C ASN A 232 -10.52 -10.46 -4.61
N ILE A 233 -10.63 -11.53 -3.83
CA ILE A 233 -10.56 -11.50 -2.36
C ILE A 233 -9.21 -12.08 -1.96
N ILE A 234 -8.33 -11.29 -1.31
CA ILE A 234 -6.95 -11.66 -1.00
C ILE A 234 -6.71 -11.45 0.49
N HIS A 235 -6.39 -12.52 1.21
CA HIS A 235 -6.30 -12.41 2.66
C HIS A 235 -5.35 -13.41 3.31
N ASP A 236 -5.05 -13.16 4.58
CA ASP A 236 -4.21 -14.01 5.42
C ASP A 236 -2.86 -14.36 4.77
N ALA A 237 -2.21 -13.36 4.15
CA ALA A 237 -0.81 -13.43 3.80
C ALA A 237 0.06 -13.25 5.05
N ARG A 238 1.06 -14.10 5.26
CA ARG A 238 1.92 -13.97 6.45
C ARG A 238 2.57 -12.60 6.54
N CYS A 239 3.09 -12.07 5.42
CA CYS A 239 3.56 -10.69 5.29
C CYS A 239 2.71 -9.92 4.27
N SER A 240 3.03 -10.01 2.98
CA SER A 240 2.43 -9.14 1.96
C SER A 240 1.46 -9.88 1.04
N ALA A 241 0.31 -9.25 0.74
CA ALA A 241 -0.72 -9.82 -0.13
C ALA A 241 -0.37 -9.62 -1.61
N VAL A 242 -0.45 -8.41 -2.14
CA VAL A 242 -0.15 -8.12 -3.54
C VAL A 242 1.25 -7.52 -3.65
N SER A 243 2.09 -8.05 -4.52
CA SER A 243 3.41 -7.50 -4.80
C SER A 243 3.57 -7.04 -6.24
N VAL A 244 3.97 -5.79 -6.40
CA VAL A 244 4.49 -5.19 -7.63
C VAL A 244 5.96 -4.78 -7.43
N GLY A 245 6.69 -5.56 -6.63
CA GLY A 245 8.04 -5.23 -6.19
C GLY A 245 9.15 -5.68 -7.13
N LYS A 246 10.37 -5.40 -6.69
CA LYS A 246 11.59 -5.84 -7.36
C LYS A 246 11.84 -7.34 -7.13
N GLU A 247 12.74 -7.87 -7.93
CA GLU A 247 13.30 -9.22 -7.83
C GLU A 247 14.74 -9.19 -7.27
N ILE A 248 15.42 -10.31 -7.24
CA ILE A 248 16.67 -10.52 -6.50
C ILE A 248 17.92 -9.90 -7.17
N SER A 249 17.91 -9.59 -8.48
CA SER A 249 19.13 -9.23 -9.24
C SER A 249 19.84 -7.97 -8.73
N THR A 250 19.13 -7.07 -8.07
CA THR A 250 19.69 -5.86 -7.48
C THR A 250 20.06 -6.01 -5.99
N GLY A 251 20.11 -7.24 -5.49
CA GLY A 251 20.47 -7.59 -4.11
C GLY A 251 19.27 -7.98 -3.26
N HIS A 252 19.57 -8.58 -2.11
CA HIS A 252 18.60 -9.07 -1.15
C HIS A 252 19.12 -8.86 0.27
N ASN A 253 18.44 -8.01 1.06
CA ASN A 253 18.75 -7.72 2.47
C ASN A 253 20.23 -7.40 2.74
N LEU A 254 20.86 -6.59 1.88
CA LEU A 254 22.30 -6.35 1.93
C LEU A 254 22.73 -5.60 3.20
N TYR A 255 21.86 -4.77 3.77
CA TYR A 255 22.16 -4.07 5.02
C TYR A 255 22.27 -5.06 6.18
N ASN A 256 21.30 -5.92 6.39
CA ASN A 256 21.35 -6.95 7.43
C ASN A 256 22.52 -7.92 7.23
N THR A 257 22.81 -8.26 5.97
CA THR A 257 23.87 -9.20 5.61
C THR A 257 25.27 -8.63 5.90
N PHE A 258 25.53 -7.39 5.50
CA PHE A 258 26.90 -6.86 5.50
C PHE A 258 27.14 -5.75 6.54
N ARG A 259 26.17 -4.90 6.84
CA ARG A 259 26.23 -3.78 7.79
C ARG A 259 27.45 -2.86 7.62
N ARG A 260 27.97 -2.72 6.38
CA ARG A 260 29.19 -1.94 6.08
C ARG A 260 28.92 -0.46 5.88
N LYS A 261 27.68 -0.07 5.64
CA LYS A 261 27.21 1.29 5.40
C LYS A 261 25.74 1.40 5.78
N ALA A 262 25.20 2.62 5.82
CA ALA A 262 23.80 2.85 6.16
C ALA A 262 22.84 2.15 5.18
N GLY A 263 21.71 1.69 5.66
CA GLY A 263 20.72 0.95 4.87
C GLY A 263 20.27 1.71 3.62
N TYR A 264 20.04 3.04 3.75
CA TYR A 264 19.63 3.87 2.61
C TYR A 264 20.68 3.94 1.48
N VAL A 265 21.96 3.71 1.77
CA VAL A 265 23.00 3.64 0.72
C VAL A 265 22.84 2.38 -0.11
N TYR A 266 22.50 1.24 0.53
CA TYR A 266 22.16 0.01 -0.20
C TYR A 266 20.89 0.19 -1.03
N GLN A 267 19.89 0.90 -0.52
CA GLN A 267 18.68 1.20 -1.29
C GLN A 267 18.97 2.06 -2.52
N LEU A 268 19.82 3.08 -2.41
CA LEU A 268 20.30 3.86 -3.56
C LEU A 268 21.00 2.97 -4.60
N GLU A 269 21.91 2.11 -4.15
CA GLU A 269 22.59 1.17 -5.03
C GLU A 269 21.62 0.25 -5.76
N THR A 270 20.59 -0.25 -5.08
CA THR A 270 19.52 -1.05 -5.67
C THR A 270 18.87 -0.32 -6.86
N VAL A 271 18.55 0.96 -6.71
CA VAL A 271 17.94 1.78 -7.78
C VAL A 271 18.90 1.96 -8.97
N PHE A 272 20.16 2.29 -8.70
CA PHE A 272 21.15 2.47 -9.78
C PHE A 272 21.45 1.16 -10.52
N LEU A 273 21.50 0.04 -9.79
CA LEU A 273 21.64 -1.30 -10.40
C LEU A 273 20.42 -1.65 -11.26
N ALA A 274 19.21 -1.35 -10.80
CA ALA A 274 18.00 -1.55 -11.59
C ALA A 274 18.01 -0.74 -12.88
N LYS A 275 18.47 0.50 -12.86
CA LYS A 275 18.65 1.31 -14.08
C LYS A 275 19.63 0.66 -15.05
N GLN A 276 20.76 0.13 -14.57
CA GLN A 276 21.72 -0.59 -15.39
C GLN A 276 21.15 -1.89 -15.97
N ALA A 277 20.29 -2.59 -15.19
CA ALA A 277 19.58 -3.80 -15.61
C ALA A 277 18.38 -3.53 -16.53
N GLY A 278 18.06 -2.26 -16.81
CA GLY A 278 17.02 -1.87 -17.78
C GLY A 278 15.66 -1.58 -17.17
N TRP A 279 15.60 -1.07 -15.94
CA TRP A 279 14.36 -0.52 -15.38
C TRP A 279 13.92 0.71 -16.16
N THR A 280 12.91 0.52 -17.01
CA THR A 280 12.32 1.56 -17.87
C THR A 280 10.80 1.42 -17.92
N LYS A 281 10.10 2.50 -18.30
CA LYS A 281 8.65 2.55 -18.49
C LYS A 281 8.13 1.52 -19.51
N GLU A 282 8.97 1.18 -20.51
CA GLU A 282 8.62 0.24 -21.57
C GLU A 282 8.62 -1.21 -21.09
N LYS A 283 9.38 -1.52 -20.03
CA LYS A 283 9.61 -2.91 -19.61
C LYS A 283 8.94 -3.27 -18.29
N ILE A 284 8.79 -2.33 -17.35
CA ILE A 284 8.39 -2.61 -15.97
C ILE A 284 7.28 -1.66 -15.54
N GLY A 285 6.32 -2.17 -14.75
CA GLY A 285 5.26 -1.37 -14.17
C GLY A 285 3.99 -1.31 -15.01
N SER A 286 3.24 -0.21 -14.91
CA SER A 286 1.96 -0.01 -15.61
C SER A 286 0.92 -1.08 -15.25
N HIS A 287 0.88 -1.50 -13.99
CA HIS A 287 -0.09 -2.46 -13.49
C HIS A 287 -1.40 -1.78 -13.12
N ILE A 288 -2.50 -2.51 -13.20
CA ILE A 288 -3.82 -2.11 -12.70
C ILE A 288 -4.21 -3.05 -11.57
N ILE A 289 -4.40 -2.50 -10.37
CA ILE A 289 -4.85 -3.26 -9.19
C ILE A 289 -6.16 -2.61 -8.74
N ARG A 290 -7.28 -3.28 -9.00
CA ARG A 290 -8.58 -2.65 -8.77
C ARG A 290 -9.65 -3.60 -8.25
N ASN A 291 -10.61 -3.02 -7.50
CA ASN A 291 -11.80 -3.70 -7.02
C ASN A 291 -11.48 -4.98 -6.21
N ASN A 292 -10.32 -5.05 -5.58
CA ASN A 292 -9.98 -6.18 -4.73
C ASN A 292 -10.36 -5.88 -3.28
N VAL A 293 -10.70 -6.93 -2.53
CA VAL A 293 -10.83 -6.89 -1.08
C VAL A 293 -9.58 -7.55 -0.48
N ILE A 294 -8.76 -6.77 0.24
CA ILE A 294 -7.46 -7.21 0.76
C ILE A 294 -7.44 -7.04 2.28
N TYR A 295 -7.23 -8.12 3.04
CA TYR A 295 -7.30 -8.02 4.49
C TYR A 295 -6.47 -9.06 5.26
N ASN A 296 -6.32 -8.83 6.58
CA ASN A 296 -5.63 -9.73 7.52
C ASN A 296 -4.18 -10.06 7.11
N CYS A 297 -3.44 -9.12 6.55
CA CYS A 297 -2.06 -9.33 6.15
C CYS A 297 -1.09 -8.81 7.20
N GLY A 298 -0.02 -9.55 7.47
CA GLY A 298 0.90 -9.23 8.56
C GLY A 298 1.75 -8.00 8.31
N GLN A 299 2.08 -7.70 7.03
CA GLN A 299 2.93 -6.57 6.66
C GLN A 299 2.22 -5.60 5.70
N ASN A 300 1.89 -6.01 4.49
CA ASN A 300 1.34 -5.10 3.49
C ASN A 300 0.11 -5.66 2.77
N GLY A 301 -0.85 -4.80 2.46
CA GLY A 301 -1.88 -5.10 1.49
C GLY A 301 -1.31 -5.10 0.07
N ILE A 302 -0.66 -4.00 -0.33
CA ILE A 302 0.03 -3.88 -1.62
C ILE A 302 1.44 -3.34 -1.35
N VAL A 303 2.46 -4.01 -1.88
CA VAL A 303 3.87 -3.62 -1.72
C VAL A 303 4.58 -3.53 -3.06
N GLY A 304 5.51 -2.59 -3.19
CA GLY A 304 6.38 -2.53 -4.37
C GLY A 304 7.53 -1.54 -4.25
N HIS A 305 8.69 -1.95 -4.78
CA HIS A 305 9.81 -1.07 -5.02
C HIS A 305 10.14 -1.09 -6.51
N MET A 306 10.05 0.07 -7.16
CA MET A 306 10.30 0.32 -8.59
C MET A 306 9.30 -0.36 -9.54
N GLY A 307 8.90 -1.60 -9.28
CA GLY A 307 8.00 -2.35 -10.16
C GLY A 307 6.58 -1.81 -10.21
N GLY A 308 6.15 -1.05 -9.19
CA GLY A 308 4.85 -0.36 -9.16
C GLY A 308 4.78 0.97 -9.92
N ALA A 309 5.87 1.42 -10.54
CA ALA A 309 5.88 2.67 -11.31
C ALA A 309 4.85 2.65 -12.46
N PHE A 310 4.24 3.81 -12.74
CA PHE A 310 3.24 4.00 -13.81
C PHE A 310 1.96 3.16 -13.65
N SER A 311 1.70 2.69 -12.44
CA SER A 311 0.56 1.80 -12.14
C SER A 311 -0.65 2.59 -11.63
N GLU A 312 -1.82 1.95 -11.69
CA GLU A 312 -3.08 2.49 -11.20
C GLU A 312 -3.67 1.53 -10.15
N ILE A 313 -3.94 2.05 -8.94
CA ILE A 313 -4.43 1.29 -7.79
C ILE A 313 -5.73 1.93 -7.33
N TYR A 314 -6.88 1.28 -7.59
CA TYR A 314 -8.16 1.92 -7.31
C TYR A 314 -9.31 0.98 -6.99
N GLY A 315 -10.32 1.52 -6.32
CA GLY A 315 -11.52 0.79 -5.98
C GLY A 315 -11.29 -0.39 -5.04
N ASN A 316 -10.12 -0.47 -4.38
CA ASN A 316 -9.84 -1.56 -3.47
C ASN A 316 -10.33 -1.24 -2.05
N GLU A 317 -10.82 -2.26 -1.36
CA GLU A 317 -11.02 -2.22 0.09
C GLU A 317 -9.84 -2.93 0.77
N ILE A 318 -9.09 -2.18 1.62
CA ILE A 318 -7.87 -2.69 2.27
C ILE A 318 -7.99 -2.48 3.77
N TYR A 319 -7.96 -3.57 4.56
CA TYR A 319 -8.13 -3.45 6.00
C TYR A 319 -7.43 -4.53 6.82
N ASN A 320 -7.29 -4.27 8.12
CA ASN A 320 -6.63 -5.17 9.08
C ASN A 320 -5.20 -5.54 8.64
N VAL A 321 -4.42 -4.57 8.16
CA VAL A 321 -3.03 -4.79 7.76
C VAL A 321 -2.09 -4.37 8.89
N GLY A 322 -1.18 -5.29 9.28
CA GLY A 322 -0.21 -5.08 10.36
C GLY A 322 -0.81 -5.06 11.77
N THR A 323 -2.04 -5.51 11.96
CA THR A 323 -2.78 -5.37 13.22
C THR A 323 -2.59 -6.51 14.22
N LYS A 324 -2.08 -7.66 13.79
CA LYS A 324 -1.78 -8.78 14.70
C LYS A 324 -0.57 -8.52 15.60
N HIS A 325 0.29 -7.57 15.23
CA HIS A 325 1.50 -7.17 15.97
C HIS A 325 2.43 -8.33 16.35
N GLU A 326 2.49 -9.36 15.53
CA GLU A 326 3.39 -10.50 15.76
C GLU A 326 4.85 -10.15 15.45
N PHE A 327 5.10 -9.16 14.60
CA PHE A 327 6.40 -8.60 14.27
C PHE A 327 6.28 -7.11 13.94
N TYR A 328 7.40 -6.40 13.95
CA TYR A 328 7.45 -4.95 13.74
C TYR A 328 8.54 -4.55 12.76
N GLY A 329 8.35 -3.43 12.10
CA GLY A 329 9.34 -2.82 11.22
C GLY A 329 8.82 -1.55 10.57
N TYR A 330 9.70 -0.92 9.79
CA TYR A 330 9.38 0.33 9.11
C TYR A 330 8.70 0.12 7.74
N GLU A 331 8.30 -1.10 7.40
CA GLU A 331 7.78 -1.45 6.07
C GLU A 331 6.34 -2.02 6.13
N ILE A 332 5.49 -1.48 7.02
CA ILE A 332 4.13 -1.99 7.26
C ILE A 332 3.09 -0.94 6.85
N ALA A 333 2.26 -1.25 5.85
CA ALA A 333 1.14 -0.39 5.44
C ALA A 333 0.07 -1.14 4.61
N GLY A 334 -1.13 -0.57 4.51
CA GLY A 334 -2.14 -1.01 3.54
C GLY A 334 -1.59 -0.95 2.12
N ILE A 335 -1.00 0.20 1.73
CA ILE A 335 -0.25 0.36 0.49
C ILE A 335 1.14 0.90 0.83
N LYS A 336 2.20 0.17 0.50
CA LYS A 336 3.60 0.56 0.72
C LYS A 336 4.38 0.55 -0.58
N LEU A 337 4.72 1.72 -1.11
CA LEU A 337 5.44 1.84 -2.37
C LEU A 337 6.70 2.69 -2.23
N HIS A 338 7.78 2.22 -2.86
CA HIS A 338 9.01 2.98 -3.12
C HIS A 338 9.15 3.21 -4.62
N ALA A 339 9.68 4.36 -5.01
CA ALA A 339 9.80 4.75 -6.41
C ALA A 339 8.46 4.65 -7.18
N ALA A 340 7.40 5.13 -6.53
CA ALA A 340 6.08 5.25 -7.13
C ALA A 340 6.07 6.42 -8.15
N LEU A 341 6.56 6.16 -9.35
CA LEU A 341 6.61 7.17 -10.41
C LEU A 341 5.29 7.16 -11.19
N ASP A 342 4.68 8.34 -11.37
CA ASP A 342 3.39 8.51 -12.07
C ASP A 342 2.30 7.52 -11.63
N THR A 343 2.35 7.06 -10.39
CA THR A 343 1.40 6.08 -9.86
C THR A 343 0.12 6.80 -9.44
N GLN A 344 -1.02 6.28 -9.90
CA GLN A 344 -2.34 6.79 -9.57
C GLN A 344 -2.96 5.93 -8.46
N ILE A 345 -3.37 6.52 -7.34
CA ILE A 345 -3.98 5.81 -6.19
C ILE A 345 -5.30 6.49 -5.86
N HIS A 346 -6.42 5.83 -6.16
CA HIS A 346 -7.71 6.53 -6.03
C HIS A 346 -8.89 5.62 -5.71
N HIS A 347 -9.94 6.23 -5.16
CA HIS A 347 -11.20 5.54 -4.83
C HIS A 347 -11.01 4.28 -3.97
N ASN A 348 -9.93 4.19 -3.19
CA ASN A 348 -9.72 3.10 -2.27
C ASN A 348 -10.35 3.43 -0.90
N ASN A 349 -10.85 2.40 -0.24
CA ASN A 349 -11.26 2.41 1.15
C ASN A 349 -10.20 1.70 2.00
N ILE A 350 -9.48 2.46 2.84
CA ILE A 350 -8.33 1.92 3.59
C ILE A 350 -8.57 2.15 5.08
N HIS A 351 -8.74 1.07 5.83
CA HIS A 351 -9.14 1.20 7.23
C HIS A 351 -8.58 0.09 8.13
N ASN A 352 -8.57 0.37 9.43
CA ASN A 352 -8.08 -0.58 10.42
C ASN A 352 -6.66 -1.11 10.12
N CYS A 353 -5.80 -0.27 9.56
CA CYS A 353 -4.40 -0.59 9.28
C CYS A 353 -3.46 0.12 10.27
N THR A 354 -2.29 -0.45 10.50
CA THR A 354 -1.22 0.25 11.25
C THR A 354 -0.82 1.55 10.54
N MET A 355 -0.73 1.50 9.21
CA MET A 355 -0.54 2.62 8.32
C MET A 355 -1.44 2.43 7.09
N GLY A 356 -2.15 3.46 6.66
CA GLY A 356 -3.00 3.39 5.47
C GLY A 356 -2.16 3.30 4.20
N THR A 357 -1.59 4.41 3.77
CA THR A 357 -0.70 4.47 2.60
C THR A 357 0.64 5.08 2.97
N TRP A 358 1.73 4.45 2.53
CA TRP A 358 3.09 4.95 2.71
C TRP A 358 3.82 5.01 1.38
N LEU A 359 4.01 6.23 0.87
CA LEU A 359 4.79 6.52 -0.33
C LEU A 359 6.18 6.96 0.11
N ASP A 360 7.13 6.10 -0.12
CA ASP A 360 8.50 6.25 0.35
C ASP A 360 9.43 6.46 -0.85
N TRP A 361 10.55 7.00 -0.64
CA TRP A 361 11.65 7.31 -1.56
C TRP A 361 11.27 7.35 -3.04
N GLN A 362 11.49 8.50 -3.69
CA GLN A 362 11.32 8.69 -5.12
C GLN A 362 9.85 8.64 -5.60
N ALA A 363 8.88 8.85 -4.71
CA ALA A 363 7.49 9.02 -5.14
C ALA A 363 7.35 10.36 -5.88
N GLN A 364 7.26 10.33 -7.20
CA GLN A 364 7.20 11.51 -8.07
C GLN A 364 6.16 11.33 -9.16
N GLY A 365 5.42 12.41 -9.49
CA GLY A 365 4.28 12.33 -10.40
C GLY A 365 3.08 11.56 -9.83
N VAL A 366 3.10 11.25 -8.53
CA VAL A 366 2.02 10.50 -7.89
C VAL A 366 0.79 11.38 -7.76
N HIS A 367 -0.37 10.81 -8.08
CA HIS A 367 -1.66 11.39 -7.83
C HIS A 367 -2.49 10.48 -6.92
N LEU A 368 -2.69 10.91 -5.67
CA LEU A 368 -3.46 10.19 -4.65
C LEU A 368 -4.76 10.95 -4.41
N TYR A 369 -5.90 10.41 -4.89
CA TYR A 369 -7.14 11.18 -4.90
C TYR A 369 -8.39 10.34 -4.64
N LYS A 370 -9.40 10.98 -4.04
CA LYS A 370 -10.71 10.37 -3.77
C LYS A 370 -10.64 9.07 -2.97
N ASN A 371 -9.64 8.93 -2.10
CA ASN A 371 -9.56 7.80 -1.17
C ASN A 371 -10.22 8.17 0.17
N VAL A 372 -10.72 7.17 0.86
CA VAL A 372 -11.24 7.28 2.21
C VAL A 372 -10.35 6.48 3.16
N TYR A 373 -9.83 7.17 4.18
CA TYR A 373 -9.03 6.58 5.25
C TYR A 373 -9.77 6.71 6.57
N HIS A 374 -9.90 5.64 7.34
CA HIS A 374 -10.52 5.71 8.66
C HIS A 374 -10.07 4.58 9.60
N HIS A 375 -10.09 4.84 10.88
CA HIS A 375 -9.71 3.86 11.91
C HIS A 375 -8.29 3.27 11.73
N ASN A 376 -7.41 3.93 10.98
CA ASN A 376 -6.00 3.58 10.91
C ASN A 376 -5.26 4.19 12.11
N THR A 377 -4.09 3.64 12.46
CA THR A 377 -3.22 4.36 13.39
C THR A 377 -2.68 5.62 12.72
N LYS A 378 -2.34 5.55 11.44
CA LYS A 378 -1.91 6.68 10.61
C LYS A 378 -2.47 6.50 9.20
N ASP A 379 -2.88 7.60 8.54
CA ASP A 379 -3.51 7.49 7.22
C ASP A 379 -2.51 7.54 6.06
N LEU A 380 -1.69 8.59 6.00
CA LEU A 380 -0.76 8.82 4.89
C LEU A 380 0.62 9.17 5.39
N TRP A 381 1.65 8.53 4.83
CA TRP A 381 3.04 8.93 4.99
C TRP A 381 3.69 9.17 3.63
N LEU A 382 4.23 10.38 3.46
CA LEU A 382 5.06 10.77 2.33
C LEU A 382 6.49 10.93 2.86
N GLU A 383 7.40 10.05 2.45
CA GLU A 383 8.75 10.00 3.01
C GLU A 383 9.81 10.18 1.93
N VAL A 384 10.71 11.13 2.17
CA VAL A 384 11.93 11.44 1.40
C VAL A 384 11.68 11.48 -0.11
N THR A 385 10.81 12.39 -0.52
CA THR A 385 10.51 12.65 -1.93
C THR A 385 10.48 14.15 -2.22
N HIS A 386 10.67 14.52 -3.49
CA HIS A 386 10.81 15.92 -3.91
C HIS A 386 9.62 16.45 -4.71
N GLY A 387 8.54 15.66 -4.84
CA GLY A 387 7.40 16.01 -5.68
C GLY A 387 7.70 15.96 -7.18
N PRO A 388 6.75 16.35 -8.01
CA PRO A 388 5.38 16.63 -7.62
C PRO A 388 4.67 15.41 -7.05
N HIS A 389 3.92 15.56 -5.97
CA HIS A 389 2.93 14.59 -5.53
C HIS A 389 1.65 15.33 -5.20
N LEU A 390 0.55 14.94 -5.85
CA LEU A 390 -0.75 15.57 -5.70
C LEU A 390 -1.65 14.69 -4.84
N VAL A 391 -2.20 15.27 -3.80
CA VAL A 391 -3.11 14.62 -2.85
C VAL A 391 -4.39 15.43 -2.83
N ASP A 392 -5.46 14.95 -3.47
CA ASP A 392 -6.67 15.73 -3.57
C ASP A 392 -7.97 14.93 -3.35
N ASN A 393 -8.98 15.64 -2.88
CA ASN A 393 -10.32 15.06 -2.65
C ASN A 393 -10.34 13.82 -1.74
N ASN A 394 -9.35 13.64 -0.86
CA ASN A 394 -9.36 12.53 0.08
C ASN A 394 -10.04 12.92 1.39
N ILE A 395 -10.52 11.91 2.11
CA ILE A 395 -11.01 12.03 3.48
C ILE A 395 -10.05 11.25 4.39
N PHE A 396 -9.36 11.97 5.26
CA PHE A 396 -8.45 11.44 6.26
C PHE A 396 -9.15 11.44 7.61
N GLY A 397 -9.79 10.31 7.96
CA GLY A 397 -10.70 10.18 9.08
C GLY A 397 -10.10 9.53 10.33
N SER A 398 -8.78 9.34 10.41
CA SER A 398 -8.10 8.79 11.60
C SER A 398 -7.50 9.91 12.47
N THR A 399 -6.85 9.52 13.58
CA THR A 399 -6.24 10.48 14.52
C THR A 399 -5.00 11.17 13.93
N MET A 400 -4.19 10.43 13.20
CA MET A 400 -2.95 10.90 12.57
C MET A 400 -3.09 10.82 11.06
N ASN A 401 -3.30 11.97 10.40
CA ASN A 401 -3.68 11.98 9.00
C ASN A 401 -2.48 12.03 8.03
N LEU A 402 -1.45 12.80 8.36
CA LEU A 402 -0.32 13.00 7.44
C LEU A 402 1.01 13.03 8.19
N LEU A 403 1.92 12.13 7.81
CA LEU A 403 3.35 12.28 8.07
C LEU A 403 3.99 12.84 6.81
N ASN A 404 4.51 14.05 6.89
CA ASN A 404 5.14 14.75 5.78
C ASN A 404 6.65 14.88 6.00
N ALA A 405 7.41 13.91 5.52
CA ALA A 405 8.87 13.94 5.41
C ALA A 405 9.31 14.20 3.97
N ALA A 406 8.47 14.86 3.20
CA ALA A 406 8.64 15.17 1.80
C ALA A 406 8.76 16.68 1.57
N GLN A 407 8.89 17.08 0.33
CA GLN A 407 8.79 18.46 -0.17
C GLN A 407 8.19 18.47 -1.57
N GLY A 408 7.58 19.59 -1.95
CA GLY A 408 7.01 19.74 -3.29
C GLY A 408 5.67 19.01 -3.46
N GLY A 409 4.88 18.91 -2.38
CA GLY A 409 3.55 18.35 -2.38
C GLY A 409 2.45 19.38 -2.67
N ALA A 410 1.29 18.89 -3.11
CA ALA A 410 0.07 19.67 -3.19
C ALA A 410 -1.09 18.89 -2.55
N TYR A 411 -1.77 19.54 -1.62
CA TYR A 411 -2.90 19.03 -0.87
C TYR A 411 -4.10 19.90 -1.19
N VAL A 412 -5.07 19.34 -1.93
CA VAL A 412 -6.15 20.15 -2.50
C VAL A 412 -7.50 19.50 -2.22
N HIS A 413 -8.44 20.28 -1.69
CA HIS A 413 -9.80 19.77 -1.42
C HIS A 413 -9.88 18.52 -0.52
N ASN A 414 -8.91 18.29 0.37
CA ASN A 414 -9.00 17.20 1.33
C ASN A 414 -9.80 17.60 2.57
N ILE A 415 -10.26 16.60 3.31
CA ILE A 415 -10.78 16.77 4.67
C ILE A 415 -9.85 16.04 5.64
N PHE A 416 -9.28 16.77 6.59
CA PHE A 416 -8.40 16.25 7.63
C PHE A 416 -9.11 16.30 8.99
N PHE A 417 -9.22 15.17 9.66
CA PHE A 417 -9.85 15.04 10.97
C PHE A 417 -8.88 15.13 12.14
N GLY A 418 -7.61 15.02 11.89
CA GLY A 418 -6.59 14.84 12.91
C GLY A 418 -5.27 15.54 12.56
N ALA A 419 -4.24 15.04 13.19
CA ALA A 419 -2.95 15.70 13.24
C ALA A 419 -2.05 15.45 12.03
N ILE A 420 -1.15 16.39 11.79
CA ILE A 420 -0.09 16.34 10.79
C ILE A 420 1.26 16.39 11.51
N TYR A 421 2.19 15.56 11.08
CA TYR A 421 3.59 15.63 11.50
C TYR A 421 4.47 15.98 10.29
N LYS A 422 5.14 17.12 10.35
CA LYS A 422 6.05 17.61 9.31
C LYS A 422 7.48 17.61 9.84
N TYR A 423 8.42 17.10 9.06
CA TYR A 423 9.84 17.15 9.38
C TYR A 423 10.72 17.17 8.12
N ASP A 424 11.95 17.62 8.27
CA ASP A 424 12.98 17.59 7.24
C ASP A 424 13.83 16.30 7.36
N VAL A 425 14.48 15.92 6.28
CA VAL A 425 15.37 14.76 6.24
C VAL A 425 16.70 15.18 5.59
N LEU A 426 17.54 15.86 6.40
CA LEU A 426 18.81 16.43 5.95
C LEU A 426 19.99 15.45 5.96
N GLN A 427 19.79 14.27 6.54
CA GLN A 427 20.83 13.23 6.66
C GLN A 427 20.79 12.20 5.54
N ARG A 428 19.80 12.25 4.65
CA ARG A 428 19.63 11.32 3.54
C ARG A 428 19.28 12.07 2.26
N SER A 429 19.95 11.76 1.17
CA SER A 429 19.54 12.20 -0.16
C SER A 429 18.76 11.10 -0.88
N THR A 430 17.81 11.51 -1.72
CA THR A 430 17.08 10.58 -2.58
C THR A 430 17.12 11.04 -4.04
N PRO A 431 17.07 10.11 -5.01
CA PRO A 431 16.94 10.45 -6.42
C PRO A 431 15.63 11.17 -6.72
N TYR A 432 15.68 12.08 -7.70
CA TYR A 432 14.51 12.59 -8.40
C TYR A 432 14.71 12.42 -9.92
N HIS A 433 13.61 12.34 -10.63
CA HIS A 433 13.56 11.84 -11.99
C HIS A 433 13.18 12.93 -13.00
N PHE A 434 13.55 12.73 -14.27
CA PHE A 434 12.90 13.47 -15.35
C PHE A 434 11.41 13.10 -15.39
N PRO A 435 10.50 14.08 -15.66
CA PRO A 435 9.07 13.81 -15.67
C PRO A 435 8.68 12.62 -16.54
N HIS A 436 7.77 11.78 -16.02
CA HIS A 436 7.19 10.62 -16.71
C HIS A 436 8.19 9.55 -17.15
N THR A 437 9.35 9.47 -16.51
CA THR A 437 10.40 8.48 -16.81
C THR A 437 10.97 7.86 -15.53
N THR A 438 11.73 6.79 -15.70
CA THR A 438 12.58 6.23 -14.64
C THR A 438 13.98 6.83 -14.64
N ASP A 439 14.29 7.79 -15.53
CA ASP A 439 15.62 8.37 -15.67
C ASP A 439 15.89 9.36 -14.54
N ILE A 440 17.00 9.14 -13.85
CA ILE A 440 17.38 9.97 -12.70
C ILE A 440 17.93 11.30 -13.21
N LYS A 441 17.29 12.41 -12.78
CA LYS A 441 17.73 13.78 -13.04
C LYS A 441 18.79 14.23 -12.03
N GLY A 442 18.65 13.82 -10.77
CA GLY A 442 19.58 14.22 -9.72
C GLY A 442 19.30 13.57 -8.37
N LEU A 443 20.04 14.02 -7.36
CA LEU A 443 19.93 13.63 -5.95
C LEU A 443 19.82 14.90 -5.12
N SER A 444 18.90 14.92 -4.15
CA SER A 444 18.78 16.03 -3.22
C SER A 444 18.38 15.58 -1.82
N LEU A 445 18.62 16.45 -0.84
CA LEU A 445 18.09 16.33 0.51
C LEU A 445 16.64 16.82 0.55
N THR A 446 15.87 16.36 1.52
CA THR A 446 14.53 16.87 1.78
C THR A 446 14.58 17.95 2.83
N TYR A 447 14.46 19.19 2.39
CA TYR A 447 14.47 20.38 3.26
C TYR A 447 13.12 20.61 3.96
N GLY A 448 12.10 19.85 3.56
CA GLY A 448 10.71 20.01 4.00
C GLY A 448 10.01 21.22 3.37
N ALA A 449 8.67 21.25 3.46
CA ALA A 449 7.83 22.28 2.83
C ALA A 449 7.96 22.34 1.29
N ASP A 450 7.94 23.52 0.68
CA ASP A 450 7.61 23.72 -0.75
C ASP A 450 6.24 23.11 -1.08
N ASP A 451 5.33 23.16 -0.10
CA ASP A 451 4.02 22.52 -0.13
C ASP A 451 2.91 23.51 -0.51
N ARG A 452 1.84 23.00 -1.11
CA ARG A 452 0.63 23.72 -1.49
C ARG A 452 -0.56 23.16 -0.72
N PHE A 453 -1.32 24.03 -0.03
CA PHE A 453 -2.56 23.66 0.64
C PHE A 453 -3.69 24.55 0.13
N TYR A 454 -4.55 23.99 -0.71
CA TYR A 454 -5.64 24.74 -1.32
C TYR A 454 -7.00 24.10 -1.05
N ASN A 455 -7.96 24.92 -0.62
CA ASN A 455 -9.36 24.52 -0.52
C ASN A 455 -9.61 23.30 0.40
N ASN A 456 -8.78 23.05 1.42
CA ASN A 456 -8.97 21.93 2.35
C ASN A 456 -9.90 22.32 3.52
N ILE A 457 -10.41 21.30 4.21
CA ILE A 457 -11.04 21.41 5.52
C ILE A 457 -10.13 20.75 6.56
N PHE A 458 -9.86 21.45 7.65
CA PHE A 458 -9.14 20.95 8.82
C PHE A 458 -10.07 20.98 10.03
N ALA A 459 -10.19 19.82 10.69
CA ALA A 459 -10.96 19.66 11.92
C ALA A 459 -10.09 18.96 12.97
N ASN A 460 -10.57 18.91 14.20
CA ASN A 460 -9.92 18.18 15.28
C ASN A 460 -10.94 17.29 16.00
N THR A 461 -11.08 16.08 15.55
CA THR A 461 -12.01 15.14 16.17
C THR A 461 -11.35 14.23 17.22
N TYR A 462 -10.01 14.11 17.20
CA TYR A 462 -9.33 12.99 17.87
C TYR A 462 -8.22 13.37 18.83
N GLY A 463 -8.03 14.64 19.18
CA GLY A 463 -7.08 14.81 20.23
C GLY A 463 -6.35 16.13 20.38
N GLU A 464 -5.43 16.12 21.32
CA GLU A 464 -4.55 17.21 21.67
C GLU A 464 -3.27 17.15 20.81
N GLU A 465 -2.70 18.32 20.54
CA GLU A 465 -1.38 18.40 19.95
C GLU A 465 -0.32 17.77 20.85
N THR A 466 0.67 17.16 20.23
CA THR A 466 1.90 16.75 20.89
C THR A 466 3.07 17.62 20.44
N GLU A 467 4.27 17.36 20.94
CA GLU A 467 5.47 18.07 20.45
C GLU A 467 5.67 17.85 18.94
N LEU A 468 5.39 16.66 18.45
CA LEU A 468 5.63 16.26 17.05
C LEU A 468 4.38 16.39 16.18
N TRP A 469 3.22 15.98 16.67
CA TRP A 469 1.96 15.98 15.94
C TRP A 469 1.21 17.27 16.19
N LYS A 470 0.93 18.01 15.12
CA LYS A 470 0.26 19.31 15.12
C LYS A 470 -1.05 19.25 14.37
N LEU A 471 -1.96 20.13 14.71
CA LEU A 471 -3.22 20.30 14.01
C LEU A 471 -3.08 21.41 12.95
N GLY A 472 -3.84 21.29 11.86
CA GLY A 472 -3.90 22.29 10.80
C GLY A 472 -2.56 22.57 10.14
N THR A 473 -2.25 23.83 9.90
CA THR A 473 -1.07 24.28 9.16
C THR A 473 -0.18 25.25 9.93
N GLY A 474 -0.43 25.48 11.22
CA GLY A 474 0.36 26.40 12.05
C GLY A 474 1.86 26.07 12.13
N MET A 475 2.27 24.80 11.89
CA MET A 475 3.68 24.40 11.86
C MET A 475 4.48 25.06 10.71
N TYR A 476 3.82 25.68 9.76
CA TYR A 476 4.47 26.40 8.66
C TYR A 476 4.70 27.89 8.97
N GLU A 477 4.39 28.37 10.18
CA GLU A 477 4.62 29.77 10.58
C GLU A 477 6.06 30.21 10.31
N GLY A 478 6.19 31.43 9.76
CA GLY A 478 7.45 32.03 9.35
C GLY A 478 8.08 31.45 8.08
N CYS A 479 7.39 30.56 7.36
CA CYS A 479 7.76 30.21 5.99
C CYS A 479 7.41 31.35 5.03
N PRO A 480 8.25 31.63 3.98
CA PRO A 480 7.85 32.55 2.91
C PRO A 480 6.63 32.02 2.16
N ASP A 481 5.79 32.90 1.61
CA ASP A 481 4.62 32.54 0.79
C ASP A 481 4.85 32.74 -0.71
N THR A 482 6.08 33.09 -1.09
CA THR A 482 6.52 33.20 -2.49
C THR A 482 7.92 32.63 -2.67
N LEU A 483 8.22 32.14 -3.87
CA LEU A 483 9.56 31.68 -4.25
C LEU A 483 10.57 32.85 -4.24
N GLU A 484 10.14 34.03 -4.66
CA GLU A 484 10.97 35.25 -4.70
C GLU A 484 11.47 35.64 -3.30
N GLU A 485 10.58 35.72 -2.31
CA GLU A 485 10.94 35.99 -0.91
C GLU A 485 11.95 34.95 -0.38
N TYR A 486 11.72 33.66 -0.68
CA TYR A 486 12.63 32.60 -0.29
C TYR A 486 14.01 32.77 -0.92
N LEU A 487 14.09 33.01 -2.22
CA LEU A 487 15.35 33.20 -2.93
C LEU A 487 16.10 34.45 -2.45
N ASP A 488 15.42 35.54 -2.18
CA ASP A 488 16.03 36.74 -1.60
C ASP A 488 16.64 36.42 -0.23
N THR A 489 15.96 35.67 0.60
CA THR A 489 16.47 35.24 1.92
C THR A 489 17.70 34.39 1.76
N VAL A 490 17.68 33.40 0.88
CA VAL A 490 18.83 32.51 0.60
C VAL A 490 20.03 33.30 0.10
N TRP A 491 19.87 34.22 -0.86
CA TRP A 491 20.98 34.92 -1.49
C TRP A 491 21.54 36.09 -0.66
N THR A 492 20.81 36.59 0.32
CA THR A 492 21.29 37.66 1.19
C THR A 492 22.04 37.16 2.43
N LYS A 493 21.86 35.92 2.84
CA LYS A 493 22.58 35.33 3.95
C LYS A 493 23.86 34.67 3.46
N HIS A 494 24.97 35.38 3.54
CA HIS A 494 26.26 34.88 3.09
C HIS A 494 26.93 33.93 4.07
N GLY A 495 27.54 32.87 3.57
CA GLY A 495 28.69 32.44 4.17
C GLY A 495 29.11 31.03 4.32
N LYS A 496 28.47 29.98 3.95
CA LYS A 496 29.06 28.63 4.05
C LYS A 496 28.40 27.70 3.07
N GLY A 497 28.99 26.72 2.57
CA GLY A 497 28.59 25.80 1.52
C GLY A 497 27.07 25.77 1.19
N ASP A 498 26.75 25.66 -0.04
CA ASP A 498 25.38 25.76 -0.59
C ASP A 498 24.33 24.86 0.14
N VAL A 499 24.70 23.61 0.48
CA VAL A 499 23.78 22.71 1.19
C VAL A 499 23.39 23.25 2.57
N GLU A 500 24.36 23.75 3.38
CA GLU A 500 24.07 24.33 4.69
C GLU A 500 23.19 25.59 4.60
N TYR A 501 23.33 26.30 3.54
CA TYR A 501 22.63 27.51 3.24
C TYR A 501 21.14 27.25 3.05
N TYR A 502 20.82 26.34 2.14
CA TYR A 502 19.43 25.94 1.88
C TYR A 502 18.79 25.19 3.06
N ALA A 503 19.57 24.42 3.80
CA ALA A 503 19.09 23.66 4.96
C ALA A 503 18.65 24.55 6.15
N ARG A 504 19.15 25.78 6.25
CA ARG A 504 18.85 26.69 7.36
C ARG A 504 17.63 27.58 7.12
N GLU A 505 17.25 27.76 5.87
CA GLU A 505 16.15 28.64 5.54
C GLU A 505 14.83 27.88 5.51
N LYS A 506 13.78 28.50 6.07
CA LYS A 506 12.43 27.96 5.95
C LYS A 506 12.01 27.96 4.48
N GLN A 507 11.62 26.80 4.00
CA GLN A 507 11.20 26.62 2.61
C GLN A 507 9.84 27.31 2.35
N PRO A 508 9.54 27.72 1.11
CA PRO A 508 8.30 28.38 0.80
C PRO A 508 7.09 27.46 0.96
N VAL A 509 5.92 28.05 1.23
CA VAL A 509 4.62 27.37 1.24
C VAL A 509 3.55 28.23 0.61
N TYR A 510 2.56 27.61 -0.02
CA TYR A 510 1.53 28.30 -0.78
C TYR A 510 0.15 27.85 -0.30
N MET A 511 -0.60 28.73 0.35
CA MET A 511 -1.88 28.37 0.97
C MET A 511 -2.98 29.36 0.61
N SER A 512 -4.17 28.84 0.31
CA SER A 512 -5.35 29.67 0.08
C SER A 512 -6.65 28.86 0.14
N GLY A 513 -7.72 29.47 0.65
CA GLY A 513 -9.07 28.93 0.57
C GLY A 513 -9.34 27.76 1.50
N ASN A 514 -8.57 27.60 2.57
CA ASN A 514 -8.76 26.54 3.54
C ASN A 514 -9.76 26.93 4.63
N TYR A 515 -10.44 25.96 5.20
CA TYR A 515 -11.33 26.12 6.34
C TYR A 515 -10.79 25.38 7.56
N TYR A 516 -10.72 26.04 8.70
CA TYR A 516 -10.20 25.53 9.96
C TYR A 516 -11.30 25.57 11.01
N ALA A 517 -11.80 24.41 11.41
CA ALA A 517 -12.78 24.23 12.47
C ALA A 517 -12.11 23.90 13.82
N ASP A 518 -12.90 23.75 14.90
CA ASP A 518 -12.44 23.29 16.22
C ASP A 518 -11.30 24.12 16.84
N GLY A 519 -11.04 25.33 16.35
CA GLY A 519 -9.90 26.14 16.79
C GLY A 519 -8.54 25.65 16.28
N VAL A 520 -8.53 24.81 15.24
CA VAL A 520 -7.29 24.31 14.61
C VAL A 520 -6.44 25.48 14.08
N PRO A 521 -5.13 25.51 14.38
CA PRO A 521 -4.25 26.61 13.93
C PRO A 521 -4.04 26.64 12.42
N ALA A 522 -4.16 27.81 11.84
CA ALA A 522 -3.83 28.09 10.45
C ALA A 522 -2.43 28.73 10.33
N TYR A 523 -1.77 28.51 9.21
CA TYR A 523 -0.60 29.30 8.80
C TYR A 523 -0.97 30.77 8.67
N GLU A 524 -0.16 31.69 9.23
CA GLU A 524 -0.45 33.10 9.37
C GLU A 524 -0.68 33.84 8.06
N ARG A 525 -0.14 33.35 6.94
CA ARG A 525 -0.30 33.95 5.60
C ARG A 525 -1.23 33.11 4.70
N ASP A 526 -2.06 32.22 5.26
CA ASP A 526 -3.07 31.53 4.48
C ASP A 526 -4.15 32.51 4.01
N LYS A 527 -4.22 32.71 2.70
CA LYS A 527 -5.09 33.70 2.06
C LYS A 527 -6.50 33.13 1.83
N ASN A 528 -7.51 34.00 1.99
CA ASN A 528 -8.90 33.60 1.72
C ASN A 528 -9.43 32.46 2.58
N SER A 529 -8.76 32.14 3.66
CA SER A 529 -9.13 31.07 4.63
C SER A 529 -10.06 31.62 5.70
N VAL A 530 -10.74 30.71 6.39
CA VAL A 530 -11.62 31.01 7.51
C VAL A 530 -11.32 30.08 8.67
N CYS A 531 -11.20 30.65 9.88
CA CYS A 531 -11.00 29.90 11.12
C CYS A 531 -12.19 30.07 12.05
N THR A 532 -12.61 29.01 12.72
CA THR A 532 -13.66 29.04 13.75
C THR A 532 -13.30 28.12 14.90
N THR A 533 -13.81 28.47 16.08
CA THR A 533 -13.74 27.60 17.27
C THR A 533 -14.95 26.67 17.41
N SER A 534 -15.91 26.77 16.49
CA SER A 534 -17.08 25.90 16.48
C SER A 534 -16.67 24.45 16.24
N ALA A 535 -17.26 23.54 17.03
CA ALA A 535 -16.98 22.11 16.93
C ALA A 535 -17.52 21.56 15.61
N ALA A 536 -16.65 20.88 14.86
CA ALA A 536 -17.03 20.21 13.62
C ALA A 536 -17.69 18.86 13.87
N ASN A 537 -17.51 18.21 15.03
CA ASN A 537 -18.05 16.89 15.36
C ASN A 537 -17.87 15.87 14.23
N ALA A 538 -16.78 15.99 13.49
CA ALA A 538 -16.54 15.22 12.28
C ALA A 538 -16.26 13.74 12.62
N LYS A 539 -16.88 12.80 11.91
CA LYS A 539 -16.65 11.36 12.05
C LYS A 539 -16.97 10.58 10.78
N ILE A 540 -16.40 9.39 10.68
CA ILE A 540 -16.77 8.38 9.70
C ILE A 540 -17.63 7.32 10.39
N SER A 541 -18.82 7.05 9.84
CA SER A 541 -19.74 6.02 10.30
C SER A 541 -19.85 4.91 9.26
N VAL A 542 -19.55 3.67 9.66
CA VAL A 542 -19.69 2.49 8.79
C VAL A 542 -21.01 1.81 9.13
N GLU A 543 -21.90 1.68 8.14
CA GLU A 543 -23.22 1.10 8.26
C GLU A 543 -23.40 -0.07 7.28
N GLU A 544 -24.53 -0.78 7.35
CA GLU A 544 -24.78 -1.96 6.51
C GLU A 544 -24.77 -1.61 5.01
N ASP A 545 -25.27 -0.42 4.66
CA ASP A 545 -25.44 0.05 3.27
C ASP A 545 -24.31 0.95 2.77
N GLY A 546 -23.30 1.23 3.58
CA GLY A 546 -22.17 2.07 3.16
C GLY A 546 -21.46 2.82 4.27
N THR A 547 -20.51 3.65 3.88
CA THR A 547 -19.73 4.50 4.78
C THR A 547 -20.15 5.95 4.61
N TYR A 548 -20.32 6.64 5.73
CA TYR A 548 -20.83 8.02 5.78
C TYR A 548 -19.83 8.97 6.40
N LEU A 549 -19.69 10.14 5.80
CA LEU A 549 -19.11 11.32 6.44
C LEU A 549 -20.22 12.08 7.18
N GLU A 550 -19.98 12.37 8.45
CA GLU A 550 -20.84 13.24 9.24
C GLU A 550 -20.01 14.39 9.83
N MET A 551 -20.50 15.63 9.75
CA MET A 551 -19.84 16.78 10.36
C MET A 551 -20.78 17.98 10.51
N ASP A 552 -20.45 18.87 11.42
CA ASP A 552 -21.13 20.15 11.61
C ASP A 552 -20.29 21.26 10.95
N ILE A 553 -20.90 22.07 10.09
CA ILE A 553 -20.26 23.19 9.37
C ILE A 553 -20.79 24.52 9.90
N ASP A 554 -19.91 25.36 10.44
CA ASP A 554 -20.26 26.70 10.94
C ASP A 554 -20.71 27.64 9.82
N ALA A 555 -21.53 28.63 10.15
CA ALA A 555 -22.04 29.60 9.18
C ALA A 555 -20.92 30.41 8.46
N CYS A 556 -19.78 30.64 9.13
CA CYS A 556 -18.64 31.34 8.54
C CYS A 556 -17.96 30.58 7.39
N PHE A 557 -18.25 29.29 7.21
CA PHE A 557 -17.78 28.52 6.06
C PHE A 557 -18.13 29.17 4.71
N ALA A 558 -19.26 29.87 4.65
CA ALA A 558 -19.69 30.63 3.46
C ALA A 558 -18.73 31.76 3.06
N ASP A 559 -17.86 32.21 3.97
CA ASP A 559 -16.90 33.28 3.72
C ASP A 559 -15.57 32.76 3.13
N VAL A 560 -15.34 31.43 3.08
CA VAL A 560 -14.16 30.82 2.46
C VAL A 560 -14.18 31.15 0.96
N LYS A 561 -13.08 31.70 0.45
CA LYS A 561 -12.96 32.03 -0.98
C LYS A 561 -12.03 31.06 -1.68
N THR A 562 -12.61 30.23 -2.48
CA THR A 562 -11.96 29.17 -3.24
C THR A 562 -11.87 29.48 -4.72
N GLN A 563 -11.09 28.73 -5.45
CA GLN A 563 -10.99 28.76 -6.92
C GLN A 563 -10.70 27.36 -7.45
N ILE A 564 -10.94 27.11 -8.71
CA ILE A 564 -10.48 25.89 -9.37
C ILE A 564 -8.94 25.86 -9.30
N ILE A 565 -8.41 24.69 -8.99
CA ILE A 565 -6.98 24.43 -8.91
C ILE A 565 -6.58 23.56 -10.10
N ASP A 566 -5.55 23.97 -10.79
CA ASP A 566 -5.02 23.34 -12.00
C ASP A 566 -3.48 23.36 -12.01
N THR A 567 -2.87 22.78 -13.04
CA THR A 567 -1.43 22.73 -13.25
C THR A 567 -0.76 24.11 -13.14
N GLU A 568 -1.38 25.16 -13.69
CA GLU A 568 -0.83 26.51 -13.66
C GLU A 568 -0.80 27.05 -12.23
N LYS A 569 -1.89 26.90 -11.49
CA LYS A 569 -1.99 27.32 -10.09
C LYS A 569 -1.07 26.54 -9.16
N LEU A 570 -0.87 25.25 -9.41
CA LEU A 570 0.02 24.40 -8.64
C LEU A 570 1.49 24.74 -8.86
N GLY A 571 1.85 25.16 -10.09
CA GLY A 571 3.22 25.50 -10.44
C GLY A 571 4.16 24.29 -10.44
N MET A 572 5.41 24.48 -10.01
CA MET A 572 6.44 23.44 -9.99
C MET A 572 7.09 23.34 -8.61
N PRO A 573 7.33 22.14 -8.09
CA PRO A 573 8.24 21.92 -6.97
C PRO A 573 9.66 22.39 -7.31
N ARG A 574 10.28 23.06 -6.36
CA ARG A 574 11.56 23.74 -6.53
C ARG A 574 12.73 22.81 -6.92
N ILE A 575 12.76 21.59 -6.37
CA ILE A 575 13.86 20.65 -6.60
C ILE A 575 13.72 19.94 -7.94
N THR A 576 12.56 19.40 -8.23
CA THR A 576 12.34 18.61 -9.45
C THR A 576 12.12 19.48 -10.68
N GLU A 577 11.58 20.68 -10.51
CA GLU A 577 11.16 21.58 -11.60
C GLU A 577 10.24 20.84 -12.61
N ALA A 578 9.39 19.97 -12.07
CA ALA A 578 8.42 19.20 -12.82
C ALA A 578 7.00 19.71 -12.50
N LEU A 579 6.15 19.84 -13.50
CA LEU A 579 4.77 20.28 -13.31
C LEU A 579 3.91 19.19 -12.63
N PHE A 580 2.82 19.59 -12.02
CA PHE A 580 1.75 18.67 -11.63
C PHE A 580 0.90 18.38 -12.88
N GLU A 581 1.10 17.20 -13.46
CA GLU A 581 0.50 16.77 -14.73
C GLU A 581 -0.08 15.36 -14.63
N ASN A 582 -0.93 15.00 -15.56
CA ASN A 582 -1.33 13.61 -15.77
C ASN A 582 -0.14 12.78 -16.27
N PRO A 583 -0.16 11.43 -16.11
CA PRO A 583 0.93 10.54 -16.56
C PRO A 583 1.25 10.61 -18.06
N ASP A 584 0.39 11.21 -18.86
CA ASP A 584 0.57 11.45 -20.30
C ASP A 584 1.14 12.86 -20.61
N GLY A 585 1.45 13.66 -19.58
CA GLY A 585 1.96 15.01 -19.70
C GLY A 585 0.89 16.08 -20.00
N THR A 586 -0.39 15.73 -19.93
CA THR A 586 -1.46 16.72 -20.08
C THR A 586 -1.73 17.45 -18.75
N PRO A 587 -2.16 18.72 -18.80
CA PRO A 587 -2.48 19.50 -17.61
C PRO A 587 -3.59 18.84 -16.77
N ILE A 588 -3.45 18.96 -15.45
CA ILE A 588 -4.49 18.56 -14.48
C ILE A 588 -5.42 19.77 -14.20
N THR A 589 -6.70 19.47 -14.01
CA THR A 589 -7.69 20.38 -13.43
C THR A 589 -8.50 19.60 -12.39
N ILE A 590 -8.53 20.09 -11.15
CA ILE A 590 -9.28 19.44 -10.07
C ILE A 590 -10.72 19.97 -10.10
N ASP A 591 -11.53 19.45 -10.99
CA ASP A 591 -12.88 19.94 -11.30
C ASP A 591 -14.00 18.99 -10.89
N THR A 592 -13.69 17.91 -10.21
CA THR A 592 -14.66 16.95 -9.66
C THR A 592 -14.36 16.65 -8.20
N ASP A 593 -15.42 16.39 -7.42
CA ASP A 593 -15.32 15.99 -6.01
C ASP A 593 -15.15 14.47 -5.82
N ILE A 594 -15.09 13.99 -4.58
CA ILE A 594 -14.94 12.57 -4.25
C ILE A 594 -16.10 11.71 -4.80
N LEU A 595 -17.29 12.28 -4.93
CA LEU A 595 -18.50 11.60 -5.44
C LEU A 595 -18.64 11.70 -6.96
N GLY A 596 -17.70 12.38 -7.65
CA GLY A 596 -17.75 12.60 -9.09
C GLY A 596 -18.59 13.80 -9.51
N ASN A 597 -19.12 14.59 -8.57
CA ASN A 597 -19.85 15.82 -8.90
C ASN A 597 -18.89 16.87 -9.45
N LYS A 598 -19.32 17.58 -10.49
CA LYS A 598 -18.53 18.66 -11.08
C LYS A 598 -18.48 19.87 -10.14
N ARG A 599 -17.30 20.41 -9.94
CA ARG A 599 -17.09 21.59 -9.13
C ARG A 599 -17.50 22.87 -9.87
N SER A 600 -18.01 23.84 -9.11
CA SER A 600 -18.33 25.17 -9.61
C SER A 600 -17.04 26.00 -9.84
N SER A 601 -17.18 27.19 -10.46
CA SER A 601 -16.05 28.13 -10.62
C SER A 601 -15.50 28.66 -9.28
N SER A 602 -16.30 28.59 -8.22
CA SER A 602 -15.90 28.85 -6.83
C SER A 602 -16.26 27.60 -6.03
N PRO A 603 -15.41 26.54 -6.11
CA PRO A 603 -15.74 25.25 -5.57
C PRO A 603 -15.86 25.26 -4.05
N THR A 604 -16.64 24.38 -3.49
CA THR A 604 -16.71 24.20 -2.04
C THR A 604 -15.38 23.67 -1.51
N ALA A 605 -14.88 24.18 -0.40
CA ALA A 605 -13.71 23.62 0.28
C ALA A 605 -13.99 22.20 0.77
N GLY A 606 -12.95 21.37 0.83
CA GLY A 606 -13.04 19.97 1.20
C GLY A 606 -13.42 19.05 0.05
N ALA A 607 -13.53 17.75 0.36
CA ALA A 607 -13.65 16.68 -0.63
C ALA A 607 -15.03 16.58 -1.30
N ILE A 608 -16.05 17.31 -0.84
CA ILE A 608 -17.43 17.20 -1.32
C ILE A 608 -17.92 18.56 -1.79
N GLU A 609 -18.38 18.63 -3.04
CA GLU A 609 -18.95 19.84 -3.60
C GLU A 609 -20.38 20.07 -3.09
N GLY A 610 -20.70 21.33 -2.79
CA GLY A 610 -22.04 21.75 -2.41
C GLY A 610 -22.44 21.42 -0.97
N ILE A 611 -21.51 21.02 -0.10
CA ILE A 611 -21.82 20.92 1.32
C ILE A 611 -22.17 22.32 1.85
N SER A 612 -23.19 22.40 2.69
CA SER A 612 -23.70 23.64 3.24
C SER A 612 -23.49 23.71 4.75
N THR A 613 -23.68 24.92 5.30
CA THR A 613 -23.66 25.16 6.75
C THR A 613 -24.70 24.34 7.49
N GLY A 614 -24.40 23.94 8.72
CA GLY A 614 -25.22 23.08 9.57
C GLY A 614 -24.75 21.64 9.59
N LYS A 615 -25.65 20.72 9.88
CA LYS A 615 -25.32 19.29 9.94
C LYS A 615 -25.25 18.68 8.55
N VAL A 616 -24.10 18.07 8.26
CA VAL A 616 -23.82 17.36 7.02
C VAL A 616 -23.77 15.88 7.29
N ARG A 617 -24.45 15.09 6.47
CA ARG A 617 -24.33 13.63 6.43
C ARG A 617 -24.35 13.17 4.97
N VAL A 618 -23.27 12.60 4.51
CA VAL A 618 -23.11 12.20 3.10
C VAL A 618 -22.57 10.78 3.02
N LYS A 619 -23.20 9.94 2.22
CA LYS A 619 -22.66 8.60 1.89
C LYS A 619 -21.48 8.79 0.96
N ILE A 620 -20.30 8.31 1.36
CA ILE A 620 -19.04 8.47 0.64
C ILE A 620 -18.55 7.15 0.02
N ILE A 621 -19.06 6.02 0.48
CA ILE A 621 -18.82 4.69 -0.11
C ILE A 621 -20.14 3.93 -0.08
N GLU A 622 -20.50 3.30 -1.17
CA GLU A 622 -21.59 2.32 -1.23
C GLU A 622 -21.05 0.90 -0.99
N LYS A 623 -21.82 0.06 -0.27
CA LYS A 623 -21.52 -1.37 -0.07
C LYS A 623 -22.28 -2.23 -1.06
#